data_5359e33a166251c47c3bf5f6fe35b29b
#
_entry.id   5359e33a166251c47c3bf5f6fe35b29b
#
_cell.length_a   1.000
_cell.length_b   1.000
_cell.length_c   1.000
_cell.angle_alpha   90.00
_cell.angle_beta   90.00
_cell.angle_gamma   90.00
#
_symmetry.space_group_name_H-M   'P 1'
#
loop_
_entity.id
_entity.type
_entity.pdbx_description
1 polymer ?
#
loop_
_entity_poly.entity_id
_entity_poly.type
_entity_poly.pdbx_seq_one_letter_code
_entity_poly.pdbx_strand_id
1 'polypeptide(L)'
;MQKQAAGSIVFVSSQIGLVGHPLGAAYAASKAGINGLTKSTAVELAPNSIRVNAVAPGPVVSDMTAKARADKKRYNSLLAGIPMGRFGQPEEIATIINFLLSEASSFITGQVIVADGGFTAH
;
A
#
# COMPACT_ATOMS: atom_id res chain seq x y z
N MET A 1 23.10 1.24 -0.26
CA MET A 1 22.49 1.72 1.00
C MET A 1 23.31 1.35 2.24
N GLN A 2 23.54 0.08 2.57
CA GLN A 2 24.27 -0.30 3.78
C GLN A 2 25.68 0.34 3.89
N LYS A 3 26.46 0.35 2.80
CA LYS A 3 27.78 1.01 2.77
C LYS A 3 27.73 2.53 2.95
N GLN A 4 26.60 3.16 2.62
CA GLN A 4 26.37 4.61 2.73
C GLN A 4 25.74 5.00 4.08
N ALA A 5 25.28 4.00 4.87
CA ALA A 5 24.52 4.18 6.11
C ALA A 5 23.35 5.17 5.94
N ALA A 6 22.65 5.08 4.81
CA ALA A 6 21.49 5.90 4.50
C ALA A 6 20.63 5.24 3.41
N GLY A 7 19.32 5.33 3.55
CA GLY A 7 18.40 4.87 2.53
C GLY A 7 16.94 4.84 2.98
N SER A 8 16.05 4.77 2.00
CA SER A 8 14.63 4.53 2.22
C SER A 8 14.11 3.55 1.17
N ILE A 9 13.41 2.53 1.62
CA ILE A 9 12.78 1.50 0.79
C ILE A 9 11.27 1.58 1.01
N VAL A 10 10.51 1.60 -0.07
CA VAL A 10 9.04 1.56 0.00
C VAL A 10 8.52 0.42 -0.84
N PHE A 11 7.87 -0.54 -0.18
CA PHE A 11 7.16 -1.62 -0.85
C PHE A 11 5.74 -1.19 -1.22
N VAL A 12 5.21 -1.75 -2.30
CA VAL A 12 3.81 -1.58 -2.69
C VAL A 12 3.03 -2.85 -2.34
N SER A 13 2.27 -2.77 -1.26
CA SER A 13 1.35 -3.80 -0.79
C SER A 13 -0.04 -3.60 -1.39
N SER A 14 -1.08 -3.89 -0.65
CA SER A 14 -2.50 -3.66 -0.98
C SER A 14 -3.33 -3.71 0.29
N GLN A 15 -4.48 -3.04 0.29
CA GLN A 15 -5.51 -3.25 1.32
C GLN A 15 -5.90 -4.73 1.47
N ILE A 16 -5.84 -5.52 0.38
CA ILE A 16 -6.14 -6.96 0.38
C ILE A 16 -5.11 -7.76 1.18
N GLY A 17 -3.94 -7.23 1.46
CA GLY A 17 -3.00 -7.79 2.43
C GLY A 17 -3.38 -7.57 3.90
N LEU A 18 -4.45 -6.83 4.17
CA LEU A 18 -4.95 -6.48 5.51
C LEU A 18 -6.36 -7.05 5.76
N VAL A 19 -7.17 -7.17 4.72
CA VAL A 19 -8.55 -7.68 4.78
C VAL A 19 -8.77 -8.78 3.75
N GLY A 20 -9.76 -9.65 4.00
CA GLY A 20 -10.12 -10.72 3.08
C GLY A 20 -10.77 -10.19 1.79
N HIS A 21 -10.57 -10.93 0.70
CA HIS A 21 -11.23 -10.68 -0.59
C HIS A 21 -11.66 -12.01 -1.21
N PRO A 22 -12.95 -12.18 -1.60
CA PRO A 22 -13.40 -13.38 -2.28
C PRO A 22 -12.58 -13.66 -3.54
N LEU A 23 -12.21 -14.93 -3.75
CA LEU A 23 -11.40 -15.38 -4.88
C LEU A 23 -9.99 -14.76 -4.97
N GLY A 24 -9.52 -14.11 -3.89
CA GLY A 24 -8.25 -13.40 -3.83
C GLY A 24 -7.19 -14.02 -2.94
N ALA A 25 -7.32 -15.30 -2.51
CA ALA A 25 -6.46 -15.89 -1.48
C ALA A 25 -4.95 -15.81 -1.79
N ALA A 26 -4.53 -16.18 -3.00
CA ALA A 26 -3.12 -16.11 -3.39
C ALA A 26 -2.59 -14.67 -3.42
N TYR A 27 -3.39 -13.73 -3.93
CA TYR A 27 -3.05 -12.31 -3.94
C TYR A 27 -2.97 -11.75 -2.53
N ALA A 28 -3.97 -12.05 -1.68
CA ALA A 28 -3.98 -11.65 -0.27
C ALA A 28 -2.74 -12.17 0.47
N ALA A 29 -2.39 -13.45 0.30
CA ALA A 29 -1.20 -14.05 0.90
C ALA A 29 0.07 -13.32 0.46
N SER A 30 0.22 -13.02 -0.84
CA SER A 30 1.38 -12.31 -1.37
C SER A 30 1.52 -10.92 -0.77
N LYS A 31 0.41 -10.17 -0.64
CA LYS A 31 0.40 -8.80 -0.12
C LYS A 31 0.55 -8.76 1.40
N ALA A 32 -0.02 -9.72 2.12
CA ALA A 32 0.23 -9.91 3.55
C ALA A 32 1.70 -10.26 3.83
N GLY A 33 2.31 -11.07 2.97
CA GLY A 33 3.76 -11.37 3.03
C GLY A 33 4.62 -10.11 2.90
N ILE A 34 4.26 -9.17 2.02
CA ILE A 34 4.94 -7.87 1.89
C ILE A 34 4.83 -7.06 3.20
N ASN A 35 3.69 -7.10 3.88
CA ASN A 35 3.50 -6.41 5.15
C ASN A 35 4.43 -6.99 6.25
N GLY A 36 4.56 -8.30 6.31
CA GLY A 36 5.51 -8.99 7.21
C GLY A 36 6.96 -8.68 6.86
N LEU A 37 7.32 -8.76 5.57
CA LEU A 37 8.65 -8.42 5.06
C LEU A 37 9.03 -6.99 5.42
N THR A 38 8.11 -6.02 5.25
CA THR A 38 8.33 -4.62 5.60
C THR A 38 8.78 -4.46 7.05
N LYS A 39 8.08 -5.12 7.98
CA LYS A 39 8.39 -5.02 9.42
C LYS A 39 9.74 -5.65 9.76
N SER A 40 10.01 -6.85 9.24
CA SER A 40 11.26 -7.57 9.52
C SER A 40 12.46 -6.80 8.96
N THR A 41 12.42 -6.40 7.69
CA THR A 41 13.52 -5.65 7.07
C THR A 41 13.71 -4.26 7.69
N ALA A 42 12.65 -3.62 8.17
CA ALA A 42 12.76 -2.35 8.88
C ALA A 42 13.59 -2.50 10.17
N VAL A 43 13.33 -3.54 10.95
CA VAL A 43 14.09 -3.81 12.20
C VAL A 43 15.53 -4.18 11.88
N GLU A 44 15.77 -5.00 10.85
CA GLU A 44 17.10 -5.44 10.45
C GLU A 44 17.98 -4.28 9.93
N LEU A 45 17.37 -3.33 9.21
CA LEU A 45 18.11 -2.27 8.52
C LEU A 45 18.16 -0.93 9.28
N ALA A 46 17.35 -0.76 10.32
CA ALA A 46 17.33 0.45 11.13
C ALA A 46 18.71 0.82 11.73
N PRO A 47 19.54 -0.12 12.23
CA PRO A 47 20.89 0.19 12.71
C PRO A 47 21.82 0.79 11.63
N ASN A 48 21.50 0.56 10.35
CA ASN A 48 22.23 1.13 9.21
C ASN A 48 21.61 2.44 8.70
N SER A 49 20.72 3.07 9.45
CA SER A 49 19.98 4.29 9.05
C SER A 49 19.20 4.10 7.74
N ILE A 50 18.69 2.91 7.49
CA ILE A 50 17.84 2.60 6.35
C ILE A 50 16.41 2.39 6.85
N ARG A 51 15.48 3.17 6.33
CA ARG A 51 14.06 3.05 6.62
C ARG A 51 13.39 2.11 5.61
N VAL A 52 12.44 1.32 6.06
CA VAL A 52 11.64 0.42 5.21
C VAL A 52 10.18 0.55 5.58
N ASN A 53 9.36 0.95 4.63
CA ASN A 53 7.92 1.09 4.81
C ASN A 53 7.17 0.46 3.63
N ALA A 54 5.87 0.35 3.73
CA ALA A 54 5.00 -0.05 2.64
C ALA A 54 3.84 0.93 2.48
N VAL A 55 3.34 1.08 1.27
CA VAL A 55 2.03 1.65 0.98
C VAL A 55 1.08 0.52 0.61
N ALA A 56 -0.15 0.56 1.11
CA ALA A 56 -1.20 -0.40 0.86
C ALA A 56 -2.40 0.30 0.19
N PRO A 57 -2.39 0.42 -1.16
CA PRO A 57 -3.47 1.07 -1.87
C PRO A 57 -4.76 0.26 -1.82
N GLY A 58 -5.90 0.97 -1.83
CA GLY A 58 -7.21 0.47 -2.20
C GLY A 58 -7.41 0.40 -3.71
N PRO A 59 -8.67 0.39 -4.18
CA PRO A 59 -8.96 0.47 -5.60
C PRO A 59 -8.48 1.80 -6.18
N VAL A 60 -7.56 1.71 -7.14
CA VAL A 60 -6.93 2.85 -7.85
C VAL A 60 -7.26 2.76 -9.34
N VAL A 61 -7.45 3.89 -10.00
CA VAL A 61 -7.61 3.96 -11.45
C VAL A 61 -6.32 3.48 -12.13
N SER A 62 -6.38 2.32 -12.78
CA SER A 62 -5.24 1.68 -13.45
C SER A 62 -5.74 0.68 -14.49
N ASP A 63 -4.83 0.12 -15.28
CA ASP A 63 -5.16 -0.95 -16.22
C ASP A 63 -5.68 -2.21 -15.51
N MET A 64 -5.17 -2.52 -14.32
CA MET A 64 -5.67 -3.62 -13.48
C MET A 64 -7.16 -3.48 -13.14
N THR A 65 -7.63 -2.26 -12.92
CA THR A 65 -9.02 -1.97 -12.54
C THR A 65 -9.91 -1.63 -13.73
N ALA A 66 -9.36 -1.53 -14.95
CA ALA A 66 -10.08 -1.10 -16.15
C ALA A 66 -11.33 -1.94 -16.42
N LYS A 67 -11.23 -3.29 -16.36
CA LYS A 67 -12.34 -4.20 -16.55
C LYS A 67 -13.44 -4.03 -15.49
N ALA A 68 -13.04 -3.86 -14.23
CA ALA A 68 -13.98 -3.64 -13.14
C ALA A 68 -14.69 -2.28 -13.26
N ARG A 69 -13.99 -1.25 -13.73
CA ARG A 69 -14.54 0.10 -13.97
C ARG A 69 -15.49 0.14 -15.17
N ALA A 70 -15.27 -0.70 -16.20
CA ALA A 70 -16.15 -0.82 -17.36
C ALA A 70 -17.46 -1.55 -17.06
N ASP A 71 -17.49 -2.44 -16.06
CA ASP A 71 -18.69 -3.12 -15.59
C ASP A 71 -19.37 -2.28 -14.51
N LYS A 72 -20.49 -1.63 -14.89
CA LYS A 72 -21.22 -0.72 -14.00
C LYS A 72 -21.67 -1.37 -12.68
N LYS A 73 -22.09 -2.63 -12.70
CA LYS A 73 -22.52 -3.35 -11.49
C LYS A 73 -21.35 -3.58 -10.55
N ARG A 74 -20.23 -4.07 -11.10
CA ARG A 74 -19.01 -4.32 -10.36
C ARG A 74 -18.39 -3.02 -9.83
N TYR A 75 -18.35 -1.99 -10.64
CA TYR A 75 -17.89 -0.66 -10.25
C TYR A 75 -18.66 -0.10 -9.06
N ASN A 76 -20.01 -0.11 -9.14
CA ASN A 76 -20.85 0.38 -8.04
C ASN A 76 -20.69 -0.47 -6.76
N SER A 77 -20.54 -1.79 -6.90
CA SER A 77 -20.27 -2.66 -5.74
C SER A 77 -18.94 -2.33 -5.06
N LEU A 78 -17.91 -2.03 -5.82
CA LEU A 78 -16.61 -1.61 -5.27
C LEU A 78 -16.70 -0.24 -4.61
N LEU A 79 -17.40 0.72 -5.24
CA LEU A 79 -17.60 2.05 -4.67
C LEU A 79 -18.35 2.03 -3.35
N ALA A 80 -19.34 1.15 -3.22
CA ALA A 80 -20.12 1.01 -1.98
C ALA A 80 -19.25 0.63 -0.76
N GLY A 81 -18.11 -0.03 -0.99
CA GLY A 81 -17.14 -0.36 0.05
C GLY A 81 -16.13 0.74 0.36
N ILE A 82 -16.12 1.86 -0.39
CA ILE A 82 -15.16 2.94 -0.22
C ILE A 82 -15.87 4.15 0.38
N PRO A 83 -15.65 4.50 1.66
CA PRO A 83 -16.31 5.66 2.28
C PRO A 83 -16.14 6.99 1.54
N MET A 84 -14.98 7.23 0.92
CA MET A 84 -14.75 8.42 0.09
C MET A 84 -15.51 8.41 -1.24
N GLY A 85 -16.21 7.32 -1.60
CA GLY A 85 -17.11 7.22 -2.76
C GLY A 85 -16.43 7.28 -4.14
N ARG A 86 -15.13 7.08 -4.21
CA ARG A 86 -14.36 7.08 -5.46
C ARG A 86 -13.14 6.17 -5.41
N PHE A 87 -12.65 5.80 -6.58
CA PHE A 87 -11.31 5.19 -6.70
C PHE A 87 -10.23 6.25 -6.44
N GLY A 88 -9.09 5.82 -5.91
CA GLY A 88 -7.90 6.63 -5.83
C GLY A 88 -7.29 6.89 -7.21
N GLN A 89 -6.47 7.94 -7.31
CA GLN A 89 -5.66 8.21 -8.49
C GLN A 89 -4.22 7.72 -8.26
N PRO A 90 -3.50 7.28 -9.31
CA PRO A 90 -2.10 6.85 -9.17
C PRO A 90 -1.21 7.90 -8.52
N GLU A 91 -1.47 9.18 -8.79
CA GLU A 91 -0.72 10.31 -8.25
C GLU A 91 -0.86 10.44 -6.73
N GLU A 92 -2.02 10.05 -6.18
CA GLU A 92 -2.25 10.05 -4.73
C GLU A 92 -1.36 9.02 -4.04
N ILE A 93 -1.19 7.85 -4.67
CA ILE A 93 -0.28 6.80 -4.17
C ILE A 93 1.18 7.22 -4.33
N ALA A 94 1.54 7.82 -5.48
CA ALA A 94 2.88 8.30 -5.75
C ALA A 94 3.30 9.40 -4.73
N THR A 95 2.38 10.26 -4.32
CA THR A 95 2.63 11.29 -3.31
C THR A 95 3.01 10.67 -1.96
N ILE A 96 2.32 9.60 -1.53
CA ILE A 96 2.65 8.88 -0.29
C ILE A 96 4.01 8.20 -0.40
N ILE A 97 4.30 7.57 -1.54
CA ILE A 97 5.61 6.95 -1.79
C ILE A 97 6.72 8.00 -1.70
N ASN A 98 6.55 9.15 -2.36
CA ASN A 98 7.52 10.25 -2.31
C ASN A 98 7.73 10.78 -0.89
N PHE A 99 6.67 10.93 -0.10
CA PHE A 99 6.76 11.29 1.31
C PHE A 99 7.60 10.26 2.09
N LEU A 100 7.32 8.96 1.92
CA LEU A 100 8.05 7.89 2.62
C LEU A 100 9.51 7.78 2.18
N LEU A 101 9.85 8.18 0.96
CA LEU A 101 11.22 8.21 0.46
C LEU A 101 12.00 9.44 0.93
N SER A 102 11.31 10.51 1.32
CA SER A 102 11.91 11.80 1.69
C SER A 102 12.33 11.88 3.17
N GLU A 103 13.09 12.91 3.53
CA GLU A 103 13.46 13.22 4.91
C GLU A 103 12.27 13.63 5.79
N ALA A 104 11.15 14.04 5.19
CA ALA A 104 9.92 14.35 5.94
C ALA A 104 9.38 13.15 6.72
N SER A 105 9.78 11.93 6.36
CA SER A 105 9.45 10.68 7.06
C SER A 105 10.64 10.05 7.80
N SER A 106 11.62 10.85 8.22
CA SER A 106 12.89 10.39 8.80
C SER A 106 12.75 9.52 10.06
N PHE A 107 11.63 9.64 10.78
CA PHE A 107 11.34 8.82 11.98
C PHE A 107 10.26 7.74 11.73
N ILE A 108 9.94 7.46 10.45
CA ILE A 108 8.94 6.46 10.06
C ILE A 108 9.65 5.26 9.44
N THR A 109 9.58 4.09 10.10
CA THR A 109 10.07 2.82 9.57
C THR A 109 9.18 1.66 10.06
N GLY A 110 9.08 0.58 9.30
CA GLY A 110 8.26 -0.59 9.62
C GLY A 110 6.75 -0.39 9.45
N GLN A 111 6.31 0.73 8.86
CA GLN A 111 4.89 1.06 8.74
C GLN A 111 4.31 0.60 7.40
N VAL A 112 3.03 0.22 7.46
CA VAL A 112 2.18 -0.03 6.27
C VAL A 112 1.14 1.08 6.22
N ILE A 113 1.34 2.03 5.31
CA ILE A 113 0.43 3.17 5.15
C ILE A 113 -0.71 2.78 4.22
N VAL A 114 -1.90 2.74 4.75
CA VAL A 114 -3.11 2.40 3.99
C VAL A 114 -3.64 3.64 3.28
N ALA A 115 -3.89 3.51 1.97
CA ALA A 115 -4.43 4.57 1.11
C ALA A 115 -5.59 4.01 0.27
N ASP A 116 -6.75 3.84 0.90
CA ASP A 116 -7.88 3.07 0.37
C ASP A 116 -9.24 3.79 0.43
N GLY A 117 -9.22 5.09 0.72
CA GLY A 117 -10.44 5.88 0.84
C GLY A 117 -11.33 5.48 2.02
N GLY A 118 -10.75 4.83 3.05
CA GLY A 118 -11.44 4.39 4.26
C GLY A 118 -11.99 2.97 4.19
N PHE A 119 -11.70 2.22 3.12
CA PHE A 119 -12.24 0.86 2.94
C PHE A 119 -11.94 -0.07 4.13
N THR A 120 -10.75 -0.01 4.71
CA THR A 120 -10.34 -0.87 5.82
C THR A 120 -10.54 -0.24 7.21
N ALA A 121 -11.15 0.94 7.28
CA ALA A 121 -11.33 1.67 8.54
C ALA A 121 -12.56 1.21 9.37
N HIS A 122 -13.34 0.26 8.83
CA HIS A 122 -14.56 -0.25 9.48
C HIS A 122 -14.70 -1.76 9.35
#